data_cd6a80b64c753a3563ed6b584c426dcb
#
_entry.id   cd6a80b64c753a3563ed6b584c426dcb
#
_cell.length_a   1.000
_cell.length_b   1.000
_cell.length_c   1.000
_cell.angle_alpha   90.00
_cell.angle_beta   90.00
_cell.angle_gamma   90.00
#
_symmetry.space_group_name_H-M   'P 1'
#
loop_
_entity.id
_entity.type
_entity.pdbx_description
1 polymer ?
#
loop_
_entity_poly.entity_id
_entity_poly.type
_entity_poly.pdbx_seq_one_letter_code
_entity_poly.pdbx_strand_id
1 'polypeptide(L)'
;MNAKRSIALVGGSHAEHWLTALDTLGQREHFRVDVYFKMGCPLMISGMIDLPTNNKPYYSCLEWGAKVYKRILEKKYDYVFSTATRPTTLTGVGPDIVPDYYADLWRALNKDGIQMIAVRDTPWSTRDDLPANVPDCLESGGNAYSCGIPRDLAMAPVNPAIEASSGLDNVHLMDFTDDLCPGNLCPAVIGNVMVYHDMHHMTHSFVQSLIPEFARQFNTITGWGPVTKPGTDLNTTPYQGTAILPTPSSSSSTESSRRSH
;
A
#
# COMPACT_ATOMS: atom_id res chain seq x y z
N MET A 1 8.87 -24.38 11.05
CA MET A 1 8.77 -23.83 12.42
C MET A 1 7.32 -23.91 12.88
N ASN A 2 7.07 -24.45 14.08
CA ASN A 2 5.72 -24.38 14.67
C ASN A 2 5.51 -23.00 15.31
N ALA A 3 5.19 -22.01 14.49
CA ALA A 3 4.84 -20.69 14.99
C ALA A 3 3.52 -20.77 15.77
N LYS A 4 3.52 -20.26 17.00
CA LYS A 4 2.32 -20.22 17.87
C LYS A 4 1.35 -19.11 17.46
N ARG A 5 1.85 -18.08 16.78
CA ARG A 5 1.12 -16.90 16.31
C ARG A 5 0.92 -16.96 14.82
N SER A 6 -0.20 -16.46 14.34
CA SER A 6 -0.55 -16.55 12.92
C SER A 6 -1.39 -15.39 12.43
N ILE A 7 -1.15 -14.98 11.19
CA ILE A 7 -1.88 -13.93 10.47
C ILE A 7 -2.44 -14.52 9.19
N ALA A 8 -3.68 -14.17 8.87
CA ALA A 8 -4.22 -14.32 7.53
C ALA A 8 -4.04 -13.00 6.77
N LEU A 9 -3.14 -12.95 5.81
CA LEU A 9 -3.01 -11.83 4.86
C LEU A 9 -3.98 -12.05 3.71
N VAL A 10 -4.98 -11.17 3.57
CA VAL A 10 -6.12 -11.41 2.68
C VAL A 10 -6.42 -10.20 1.81
N GLY A 11 -6.70 -10.41 0.54
CA GLY A 11 -7.18 -9.37 -0.38
C GLY A 11 -6.69 -9.51 -1.81
N GLY A 12 -6.64 -8.39 -2.52
CA GLY A 12 -6.06 -8.27 -3.86
C GLY A 12 -4.60 -7.83 -3.81
N SER A 13 -4.13 -7.27 -4.92
CA SER A 13 -2.74 -6.80 -5.10
C SER A 13 -2.31 -5.76 -4.06
N HIS A 14 -3.22 -4.90 -3.58
CA HIS A 14 -2.91 -3.91 -2.55
C HIS A 14 -2.66 -4.53 -1.16
N ALA A 15 -3.31 -5.65 -0.84
CA ALA A 15 -2.95 -6.43 0.35
C ALA A 15 -1.60 -7.14 0.16
N GLU A 16 -1.30 -7.58 -1.07
CA GLU A 16 -0.03 -8.24 -1.42
C GLU A 16 1.19 -7.33 -1.18
N HIS A 17 1.07 -5.99 -1.34
CA HIS A 17 2.14 -5.05 -1.02
C HIS A 17 2.80 -5.34 0.34
N TRP A 18 2.00 -5.67 1.33
CA TRP A 18 2.42 -5.85 2.72
C TRP A 18 3.04 -7.21 3.03
N LEU A 19 3.01 -8.15 2.05
CA LEU A 19 3.60 -9.48 2.26
C LEU A 19 5.09 -9.39 2.64
N THR A 20 5.85 -8.51 1.97
CA THR A 20 7.28 -8.33 2.26
C THR A 20 7.53 -7.89 3.70
N ALA A 21 6.76 -6.93 4.20
CA ALA A 21 6.88 -6.45 5.57
C ALA A 21 6.45 -7.52 6.58
N LEU A 22 5.31 -8.18 6.33
CA LEU A 22 4.80 -9.25 7.18
C LEU A 22 5.73 -10.47 7.21
N ASP A 23 6.32 -10.88 6.07
CA ASP A 23 7.27 -11.99 6.02
C ASP A 23 8.55 -11.65 6.80
N THR A 24 9.09 -10.44 6.61
CA THR A 24 10.26 -9.96 7.34
C THR A 24 10.03 -9.97 8.86
N LEU A 25 8.87 -9.45 9.30
CA LEU A 25 8.52 -9.47 10.72
C LEU A 25 8.20 -10.88 11.20
N GLY A 26 7.54 -11.71 10.38
CA GLY A 26 7.23 -13.10 10.71
C GLY A 26 8.46 -13.94 11.02
N GLN A 27 9.52 -13.73 10.25
CA GLN A 27 10.82 -14.37 10.50
C GLN A 27 11.47 -13.87 11.79
N ARG A 28 11.40 -12.56 12.06
CA ARG A 28 12.01 -11.92 13.22
C ARG A 28 11.23 -12.17 14.51
N GLU A 29 9.91 -12.05 14.48
CA GLU A 29 9.04 -12.13 15.66
C GLU A 29 8.38 -13.52 15.81
N HIS A 30 8.73 -14.47 14.95
CA HIS A 30 8.30 -15.88 15.00
C HIS A 30 6.78 -16.07 14.89
N PHE A 31 6.13 -15.45 13.92
CA PHE A 31 4.75 -15.73 13.54
C PHE A 31 4.63 -16.23 12.09
N ARG A 32 3.54 -16.93 11.81
CA ARG A 32 3.21 -17.45 10.48
C ARG A 32 2.27 -16.50 9.75
N VAL A 33 2.50 -16.32 8.45
CA VAL A 33 1.59 -15.62 7.54
C VAL A 33 1.00 -16.63 6.56
N ASP A 34 -0.31 -16.83 6.59
CA ASP A 34 -1.05 -17.59 5.58
C ASP A 34 -1.67 -16.58 4.60
N VAL A 35 -1.45 -16.80 3.30
CA VAL A 35 -1.79 -15.85 2.25
C VAL A 35 -3.03 -16.29 1.49
N TYR A 36 -3.99 -15.38 1.32
CA TYR A 36 -5.20 -15.57 0.53
C TYR A 36 -5.36 -14.40 -0.43
N PHE A 37 -4.90 -14.57 -1.67
CA PHE A 37 -4.95 -13.53 -2.68
C PHE A 37 -5.87 -13.88 -3.83
N LYS A 38 -6.61 -12.85 -4.28
CA LYS A 38 -7.36 -12.88 -5.53
C LYS A 38 -7.30 -11.48 -6.16
N MET A 39 -6.69 -11.39 -7.33
CA MET A 39 -6.45 -10.12 -8.02
C MET A 39 -7.74 -9.29 -8.18
N GLY A 40 -7.64 -7.99 -7.86
CA GLY A 40 -8.76 -7.06 -7.93
C GLY A 40 -9.92 -7.37 -6.97
N CYS A 41 -9.72 -8.28 -6.01
CA CYS A 41 -10.76 -8.73 -5.10
C CYS A 41 -10.38 -8.42 -3.65
N PRO A 42 -11.03 -7.48 -2.98
CA PRO A 42 -10.90 -7.30 -1.54
C PRO A 42 -11.52 -8.50 -0.81
N LEU A 43 -11.14 -8.72 0.45
CA LEU A 43 -11.92 -9.64 1.27
C LEU A 43 -13.30 -9.04 1.55
N MET A 44 -14.34 -9.69 1.05
CA MET A 44 -15.73 -9.26 1.23
C MET A 44 -16.64 -10.47 1.39
N ILE A 45 -17.72 -10.31 2.16
CA ILE A 45 -18.74 -11.33 2.42
C ILE A 45 -20.14 -10.86 2.01
N SER A 46 -20.27 -9.62 1.62
CA SER A 46 -21.50 -8.98 1.16
C SER A 46 -21.19 -7.98 0.05
N GLY A 47 -22.21 -7.46 -0.59
CA GLY A 47 -22.06 -6.48 -1.66
C GLY A 47 -21.63 -7.08 -2.99
N MET A 48 -21.30 -6.20 -3.92
CA MET A 48 -20.81 -6.54 -5.25
C MET A 48 -19.80 -5.50 -5.70
N ILE A 49 -18.76 -5.95 -6.35
CA ILE A 49 -17.82 -5.07 -7.07
C ILE A 49 -17.83 -5.43 -8.55
N ASP A 50 -17.51 -4.48 -9.38
CA ASP A 50 -17.32 -4.70 -10.80
C ASP A 50 -15.85 -4.92 -11.14
N LEU A 51 -15.60 -5.69 -12.19
CA LEU A 51 -14.28 -5.82 -12.78
C LEU A 51 -13.89 -4.50 -13.46
N PRO A 52 -12.76 -3.88 -13.10
CA PRO A 52 -12.31 -2.63 -13.72
C PRO A 52 -12.13 -2.74 -15.26
N THR A 53 -11.85 -3.94 -15.75
CA THR A 53 -11.58 -4.19 -17.17
C THR A 53 -12.82 -4.13 -18.08
N ASN A 54 -14.02 -4.35 -17.54
CA ASN A 54 -15.21 -4.47 -18.36
C ASN A 54 -16.53 -4.05 -17.69
N ASN A 55 -16.46 -3.49 -16.48
CA ASN A 55 -17.60 -3.06 -15.65
C ASN A 55 -18.69 -4.15 -15.48
N LYS A 56 -18.27 -5.41 -15.39
CA LYS A 56 -19.19 -6.53 -15.13
C LYS A 56 -19.05 -7.00 -13.68
N PRO A 57 -20.16 -7.44 -13.04
CA PRO A 57 -20.16 -7.95 -11.69
C PRO A 57 -19.12 -9.07 -11.49
N TYR A 58 -18.29 -8.94 -10.45
CA TYR A 58 -17.23 -9.89 -10.13
C TYR A 58 -17.72 -10.96 -9.14
N TYR A 59 -18.70 -11.77 -9.59
CA TYR A 59 -19.32 -12.82 -8.74
C TYR A 59 -18.29 -13.75 -8.07
N SER A 60 -17.25 -14.15 -8.80
CA SER A 60 -16.25 -15.05 -8.23
C SER A 60 -15.38 -14.40 -7.14
N CYS A 61 -15.42 -13.08 -6.98
CA CYS A 61 -14.82 -12.40 -5.83
C CYS A 61 -15.64 -12.67 -4.56
N LEU A 62 -16.94 -12.48 -4.62
CA LEU A 62 -17.84 -12.74 -3.48
C LEU A 62 -17.78 -14.21 -3.05
N GLU A 63 -17.83 -15.15 -4.01
CA GLU A 63 -17.69 -16.58 -3.72
C GLU A 63 -16.37 -16.93 -3.06
N TRP A 64 -15.27 -16.33 -3.56
CA TRP A 64 -13.94 -16.50 -2.97
C TRP A 64 -13.89 -15.93 -1.55
N GLY A 65 -14.42 -14.72 -1.35
CA GLY A 65 -14.48 -14.07 -0.04
C GLY A 65 -15.20 -14.94 0.99
N ALA A 66 -16.35 -15.49 0.64
CA ALA A 66 -17.11 -16.40 1.51
C ALA A 66 -16.31 -17.67 1.90
N LYS A 67 -15.56 -18.25 0.93
CA LYS A 67 -14.70 -19.42 1.19
C LYS A 67 -13.52 -19.07 2.12
N VAL A 68 -12.89 -17.91 1.89
CA VAL A 68 -11.77 -17.44 2.71
C VAL A 68 -12.26 -17.11 4.12
N TYR A 69 -13.40 -16.42 4.26
CA TYR A 69 -14.00 -16.11 5.56
C TYR A 69 -14.24 -17.39 6.37
N LYS A 70 -14.88 -18.41 5.76
CA LYS A 70 -15.04 -19.73 6.38
C LYS A 70 -13.72 -20.31 6.84
N ARG A 71 -12.67 -20.21 6.01
CA ARG A 71 -11.35 -20.71 6.34
C ARG A 71 -10.70 -19.96 7.50
N ILE A 72 -10.93 -18.66 7.61
CA ILE A 72 -10.48 -17.83 8.74
C ILE A 72 -11.12 -18.33 10.04
N LEU A 73 -12.43 -18.56 10.04
CA LEU A 73 -13.15 -19.10 11.20
C LEU A 73 -12.63 -20.48 11.65
N GLU A 74 -12.35 -21.36 10.69
CA GLU A 74 -11.82 -22.70 10.96
C GLU A 74 -10.40 -22.68 11.53
N LYS A 75 -9.53 -21.80 11.00
CA LYS A 75 -8.11 -21.73 11.35
C LYS A 75 -7.82 -20.94 12.62
N LYS A 76 -8.70 -20.03 13.01
CA LYS A 76 -8.58 -19.19 14.21
C LYS A 76 -7.25 -18.43 14.25
N TYR A 77 -7.03 -17.57 13.26
CA TYR A 77 -5.87 -16.69 13.23
C TYR A 77 -5.92 -15.67 14.37
N ASP A 78 -4.75 -15.27 14.86
CA ASP A 78 -4.66 -14.19 15.85
C ASP A 78 -5.12 -12.86 15.23
N TYR A 79 -4.76 -12.63 13.96
CA TYR A 79 -5.17 -11.45 13.19
C TYR A 79 -5.50 -11.81 11.75
N VAL A 80 -6.48 -11.09 11.20
CA VAL A 80 -6.68 -10.94 9.75
C VAL A 80 -6.05 -9.60 9.36
N PHE A 81 -5.23 -9.56 8.31
CA PHE A 81 -4.61 -8.35 7.78
C PHE A 81 -5.14 -8.09 6.37
N SER A 82 -5.65 -6.89 6.11
CA SER A 82 -6.14 -6.48 4.79
C SER A 82 -6.13 -4.96 4.66
N THR A 83 -6.39 -4.45 3.43
CA THR A 83 -6.61 -3.02 3.20
C THR A 83 -7.91 -2.54 3.85
N ALA A 84 -7.91 -1.27 4.29
CA ALA A 84 -9.05 -0.62 4.95
C ALA A 84 -9.84 0.30 4.00
N THR A 85 -9.18 0.86 3.00
CA THR A 85 -9.76 1.87 2.12
C THR A 85 -9.50 1.55 0.66
N ARG A 86 -10.11 2.29 -0.23
CA ARG A 86 -9.83 2.32 -1.67
C ARG A 86 -10.29 3.65 -2.26
N PRO A 87 -9.81 4.05 -3.45
CA PRO A 87 -10.29 5.24 -4.14
C PRO A 87 -11.81 5.25 -4.34
N THR A 88 -12.40 6.43 -4.41
CA THR A 88 -13.84 6.63 -4.62
C THR A 88 -14.32 5.97 -5.92
N THR A 89 -13.51 6.03 -6.98
CA THR A 89 -13.84 5.42 -8.27
C THR A 89 -13.09 4.10 -8.50
N LEU A 90 -13.66 3.24 -9.35
CA LEU A 90 -13.02 1.99 -9.78
C LEU A 90 -11.73 2.24 -10.61
N THR A 91 -11.64 3.40 -11.25
CA THR A 91 -10.48 3.81 -12.05
C THR A 91 -9.35 4.40 -11.21
N GLY A 92 -9.55 4.54 -9.91
CA GLY A 92 -8.53 5.04 -8.98
C GLY A 92 -8.51 6.56 -8.81
N VAL A 93 -9.52 7.27 -9.30
CA VAL A 93 -9.64 8.73 -9.15
C VAL A 93 -10.45 9.06 -7.91
N GLY A 94 -10.04 10.12 -7.22
CA GLY A 94 -10.69 10.65 -6.04
C GLY A 94 -10.12 10.13 -4.71
N PRO A 95 -10.42 10.84 -3.61
CA PRO A 95 -9.91 10.48 -2.31
C PRO A 95 -10.42 9.10 -1.87
N ASP A 96 -9.69 8.49 -0.97
CA ASP A 96 -10.03 7.18 -0.45
C ASP A 96 -11.28 7.19 0.44
N ILE A 97 -12.02 6.08 0.39
CA ILE A 97 -13.23 5.80 1.17
C ILE A 97 -13.16 4.40 1.77
N VAL A 98 -14.01 4.12 2.76
CA VAL A 98 -14.33 2.75 3.21
C VAL A 98 -15.63 2.31 2.55
N PRO A 99 -15.60 1.37 1.60
CA PRO A 99 -16.82 0.81 1.04
C PRO A 99 -17.63 0.02 2.10
N ASP A 100 -18.95 -0.03 1.94
CA ASP A 100 -19.85 -0.72 2.87
C ASP A 100 -19.45 -2.19 3.11
N TYR A 101 -19.02 -2.90 2.08
CA TYR A 101 -18.61 -4.30 2.18
C TYR A 101 -17.35 -4.51 3.04
N TYR A 102 -16.49 -3.50 3.24
CA TYR A 102 -15.41 -3.55 4.22
C TYR A 102 -15.96 -3.44 5.64
N ALA A 103 -16.84 -2.47 5.87
CA ALA A 103 -17.46 -2.28 7.18
C ALA A 103 -18.33 -3.49 7.57
N ASP A 104 -19.03 -4.12 6.61
CA ASP A 104 -19.78 -5.36 6.84
C ASP A 104 -18.86 -6.50 7.28
N LEU A 105 -17.73 -6.67 6.60
CA LEU A 105 -16.73 -7.65 6.99
C LEU A 105 -16.20 -7.40 8.41
N TRP A 106 -15.87 -6.15 8.74
CA TRP A 106 -15.34 -5.82 10.07
C TRP A 106 -16.34 -6.10 11.17
N ARG A 107 -17.64 -5.79 10.95
CA ARG A 107 -18.73 -6.15 11.88
C ARG A 107 -18.87 -7.65 12.04
N ALA A 108 -18.75 -8.40 10.95
CA ALA A 108 -18.81 -9.86 11.01
C ALA A 108 -17.62 -10.45 11.78
N LEU A 109 -16.39 -9.99 11.51
CA LEU A 109 -15.21 -10.42 12.26
C LEU A 109 -15.33 -10.06 13.75
N ASN A 110 -15.87 -8.88 14.09
CA ASN A 110 -16.11 -8.45 15.46
C ASN A 110 -17.08 -9.42 16.18
N LYS A 111 -18.18 -9.74 15.51
CA LYS A 111 -19.16 -10.70 16.03
C LYS A 111 -18.55 -12.08 16.30
N ASP A 112 -17.61 -12.50 15.48
CA ASP A 112 -16.94 -13.80 15.60
C ASP A 112 -15.69 -13.74 16.49
N GLY A 113 -15.38 -12.58 17.10
CA GLY A 113 -14.26 -12.39 18.02
C GLY A 113 -12.88 -12.41 17.36
N ILE A 114 -12.81 -12.13 16.05
CA ILE A 114 -11.58 -12.16 15.25
C ILE A 114 -10.99 -10.76 15.17
N GLN A 115 -9.69 -10.64 15.49
CA GLN A 115 -8.96 -9.38 15.39
C GLN A 115 -8.61 -9.05 13.94
N MET A 116 -8.75 -7.79 13.57
CA MET A 116 -8.45 -7.26 12.23
C MET A 116 -7.40 -6.17 12.32
N ILE A 117 -6.34 -6.28 11.51
CA ILE A 117 -5.43 -5.17 11.21
C ILE A 117 -5.83 -4.64 9.83
N ALA A 118 -6.35 -3.43 9.81
CA ALA A 118 -6.86 -2.76 8.62
C ALA A 118 -5.91 -1.62 8.22
N VAL A 119 -5.16 -1.80 7.13
CA VAL A 119 -4.21 -0.79 6.66
C VAL A 119 -4.88 0.15 5.66
N ARG A 120 -4.75 1.47 5.89
CA ARG A 120 -5.18 2.48 4.90
C ARG A 120 -4.46 2.21 3.58
N ASP A 121 -5.22 2.18 2.48
CA ASP A 121 -4.63 1.90 1.17
C ASP A 121 -3.67 3.01 0.72
N THR A 122 -2.81 2.68 -0.21
CA THR A 122 -1.84 3.64 -0.77
C THR A 122 -2.54 4.66 -1.65
N PRO A 123 -2.02 5.90 -1.77
CA PRO A 123 -2.51 6.84 -2.76
C PRO A 123 -2.39 6.23 -4.17
N TRP A 124 -3.43 6.35 -4.98
CA TRP A 124 -3.35 5.98 -6.38
C TRP A 124 -2.91 7.20 -7.18
N SER A 125 -1.86 7.06 -8.00
CA SER A 125 -1.33 8.16 -8.80
C SER A 125 -2.11 8.44 -10.08
N THR A 126 -3.37 8.01 -10.14
CA THR A 126 -4.24 8.19 -11.31
C THR A 126 -4.67 9.64 -11.44
N ARG A 127 -4.29 10.26 -12.55
CA ARG A 127 -4.65 11.62 -12.94
C ARG A 127 -4.99 11.67 -14.43
N ASP A 128 -5.93 12.51 -14.82
CA ASP A 128 -6.34 12.66 -16.22
C ASP A 128 -5.26 13.32 -17.11
N ASP A 129 -4.36 14.10 -16.49
CA ASP A 129 -3.32 14.90 -17.15
C ASP A 129 -1.92 14.25 -17.18
N LEU A 130 -1.77 13.04 -16.63
CA LEU A 130 -0.49 12.33 -16.59
C LEU A 130 -0.48 11.11 -17.52
N PRO A 131 0.72 10.66 -17.97
CA PRO A 131 0.89 9.34 -18.57
C PRO A 131 0.27 8.23 -17.74
N ALA A 132 0.00 7.11 -18.37
CA ALA A 132 -0.74 6.00 -17.79
C ALA A 132 -0.18 5.45 -16.47
N ASN A 133 1.11 5.69 -16.17
CA ASN A 133 1.74 5.23 -14.92
C ASN A 133 2.95 6.09 -14.51
N VAL A 134 3.42 5.92 -13.29
CA VAL A 134 4.56 6.68 -12.73
C VAL A 134 5.86 6.43 -13.47
N PRO A 135 6.27 5.19 -13.81
CA PRO A 135 7.44 4.93 -14.63
C PRO A 135 7.45 5.69 -15.96
N ASP A 136 6.33 5.67 -16.70
CA ASP A 136 6.23 6.36 -18.01
C ASP A 136 6.37 7.89 -17.87
N CYS A 137 5.81 8.45 -16.80
CA CYS A 137 5.96 9.87 -16.48
C CYS A 137 7.44 10.23 -16.23
N LEU A 138 8.13 9.43 -15.42
CA LEU A 138 9.55 9.65 -15.10
C LEU A 138 10.43 9.46 -16.34
N GLU A 139 10.18 8.45 -17.18
CA GLU A 139 10.89 8.20 -18.43
C GLU A 139 10.69 9.34 -19.43
N SER A 140 9.51 9.95 -19.45
CA SER A 140 9.18 11.11 -20.29
C SER A 140 9.81 12.43 -19.82
N GLY A 141 10.71 12.39 -18.83
CA GLY A 141 11.42 13.55 -18.31
C GLY A 141 10.74 14.24 -17.12
N GLY A 142 9.71 13.63 -16.55
CA GLY A 142 9.12 14.05 -15.28
C GLY A 142 10.06 13.81 -14.09
N ASN A 143 9.67 14.28 -12.92
CA ASN A 143 10.44 14.10 -11.69
C ASN A 143 9.53 13.67 -10.52
N ALA A 144 10.11 13.48 -9.34
CA ALA A 144 9.39 13.05 -8.15
C ALA A 144 8.11 13.85 -7.86
N TYR A 145 8.12 15.14 -8.15
CA TYR A 145 7.00 16.04 -7.85
C TYR A 145 6.01 16.12 -9.02
N SER A 146 6.49 16.30 -10.26
CA SER A 146 5.63 16.41 -11.44
C SER A 146 4.89 15.09 -11.76
N CYS A 147 5.47 13.95 -11.41
CA CYS A 147 4.85 12.62 -11.54
C CYS A 147 4.12 12.17 -10.26
N GLY A 148 4.13 12.99 -9.21
CA GLY A 148 3.35 12.76 -7.99
C GLY A 148 1.89 13.20 -8.13
N ILE A 149 1.07 12.89 -7.13
CA ILE A 149 -0.33 13.31 -7.07
C ILE A 149 -0.55 14.26 -5.86
N PRO A 150 -1.33 15.34 -6.00
CA PRO A 150 -1.78 16.12 -4.85
C PRO A 150 -2.47 15.23 -3.81
N ARG A 151 -2.09 15.41 -2.53
CA ARG A 151 -2.58 14.55 -1.44
C ARG A 151 -4.11 14.58 -1.33
N ASP A 152 -4.72 15.73 -1.49
CA ASP A 152 -6.18 15.93 -1.42
C ASP A 152 -6.97 15.30 -2.57
N LEU A 153 -6.32 15.02 -3.69
CA LEU A 153 -6.94 14.27 -4.79
C LEU A 153 -6.96 12.76 -4.55
N ALA A 154 -5.97 12.23 -3.81
CA ALA A 154 -5.82 10.78 -3.60
C ALA A 154 -6.29 10.32 -2.21
N MET A 155 -6.23 11.19 -1.21
CA MET A 155 -6.43 10.82 0.19
C MET A 155 -7.47 11.75 0.83
N ALA A 156 -8.43 11.19 1.53
CA ALA A 156 -9.32 11.94 2.40
C ALA A 156 -8.50 12.65 3.52
N PRO A 157 -8.88 13.87 3.93
CA PRO A 157 -8.12 14.63 4.95
C PRO A 157 -7.97 13.89 6.28
N VAL A 158 -8.97 13.10 6.64
CA VAL A 158 -8.97 12.21 7.78
C VAL A 158 -9.13 10.78 7.26
N ASN A 159 -8.40 9.83 7.83
CA ASN A 159 -8.53 8.43 7.45
C ASN A 159 -9.99 7.96 7.64
N PRO A 160 -10.72 7.63 6.57
CA PRO A 160 -12.14 7.27 6.67
C PRO A 160 -12.38 5.98 7.45
N ALA A 161 -11.36 5.14 7.63
CA ALA A 161 -11.43 3.94 8.44
C ALA A 161 -11.66 4.24 9.93
N ILE A 162 -11.30 5.42 10.43
CA ILE A 162 -11.50 5.83 11.83
C ILE A 162 -13.00 5.85 12.15
N GLU A 163 -13.80 6.50 11.31
CA GLU A 163 -15.25 6.57 11.50
C GLU A 163 -15.89 5.18 11.26
N ALA A 164 -15.50 4.51 10.19
CA ALA A 164 -16.08 3.21 9.80
C ALA A 164 -15.82 2.10 10.83
N SER A 165 -14.72 2.18 11.60
CA SER A 165 -14.39 1.21 12.66
C SER A 165 -14.89 1.63 14.05
N SER A 166 -15.57 2.76 14.16
CA SER A 166 -16.07 3.26 15.45
C SER A 166 -16.99 2.23 16.12
N GLY A 167 -16.70 1.91 17.38
CA GLY A 167 -17.43 0.87 18.15
C GLY A 167 -17.07 -0.57 17.80
N LEU A 168 -16.01 -0.80 17.01
CA LEU A 168 -15.49 -2.12 16.70
C LEU A 168 -14.11 -2.32 17.37
N ASP A 169 -14.10 -2.91 18.56
CA ASP A 169 -12.87 -3.08 19.36
C ASP A 169 -11.87 -4.07 18.74
N ASN A 170 -12.30 -4.85 17.75
CA ASN A 170 -11.45 -5.80 17.05
C ASN A 170 -10.71 -5.22 15.85
N VAL A 171 -10.99 -3.96 15.44
CA VAL A 171 -10.37 -3.35 14.26
C VAL A 171 -9.25 -2.40 14.69
N HIS A 172 -8.04 -2.75 14.30
CA HIS A 172 -6.82 -1.98 14.56
C HIS A 172 -6.35 -1.34 13.26
N LEU A 173 -6.18 -0.03 13.25
CA LEU A 173 -5.82 0.71 12.04
C LEU A 173 -4.30 0.88 11.93
N MET A 174 -3.77 0.69 10.72
CA MET A 174 -2.43 1.14 10.31
C MET A 174 -2.56 2.19 9.22
N ASP A 175 -1.73 3.22 9.29
CA ASP A 175 -1.76 4.35 8.35
C ASP A 175 -0.33 4.81 8.03
N PHE A 176 0.01 4.81 6.74
CA PHE A 176 1.30 5.25 6.21
C PHE A 176 1.17 6.50 5.36
N THR A 177 0.06 7.24 5.50
CA THR A 177 -0.23 8.40 4.65
C THR A 177 0.87 9.46 4.72
N ASP A 178 1.43 9.71 5.90
CA ASP A 178 2.50 10.72 6.05
C ASP A 178 3.85 10.25 5.52
N ASP A 179 4.09 8.93 5.48
CA ASP A 179 5.28 8.34 4.85
C ASP A 179 5.19 8.38 3.32
N LEU A 180 3.97 8.23 2.77
CA LEU A 180 3.68 8.23 1.34
C LEU A 180 3.46 9.64 0.79
N CYS A 181 2.92 10.55 1.59
CA CYS A 181 2.52 11.89 1.22
C CYS A 181 3.05 12.91 2.25
N PRO A 182 4.36 13.14 2.32
CA PRO A 182 4.93 14.13 3.23
C PRO A 182 4.53 15.56 2.80
N GLY A 183 3.49 16.12 3.45
CA GLY A 183 2.92 17.42 3.12
C GLY A 183 1.72 17.31 2.18
N ASN A 184 1.62 18.21 1.17
CA ASN A 184 0.45 18.34 0.29
C ASN A 184 0.56 17.50 -1.00
N LEU A 185 1.61 16.74 -1.16
CA LEU A 185 1.88 15.92 -2.34
C LEU A 185 2.26 14.51 -1.91
N CYS A 186 1.84 13.53 -2.69
CA CYS A 186 2.33 12.17 -2.66
C CYS A 186 3.32 12.01 -3.81
N PRO A 187 4.66 12.09 -3.56
CA PRO A 187 5.66 12.11 -4.62
C PRO A 187 5.78 10.74 -5.30
N ALA A 188 6.19 10.75 -6.57
CA ALA A 188 6.51 9.53 -7.31
C ALA A 188 7.80 8.83 -6.85
N VAL A 189 8.71 9.60 -6.23
CA VAL A 189 10.01 9.12 -5.72
C VAL A 189 10.24 9.70 -4.33
N ILE A 190 10.54 8.85 -3.35
CA ILE A 190 10.84 9.24 -1.96
C ILE A 190 12.18 8.58 -1.57
N GLY A 191 13.12 9.35 -1.03
CA GLY A 191 14.42 8.83 -0.61
C GLY A 191 15.21 8.14 -1.73
N ASN A 192 15.11 8.63 -2.98
CA ASN A 192 15.67 8.05 -4.20
C ASN A 192 15.08 6.66 -4.57
N VAL A 193 13.96 6.28 -3.99
CA VAL A 193 13.24 5.05 -4.33
C VAL A 193 11.95 5.41 -5.04
N MET A 194 11.71 4.82 -6.21
CA MET A 194 10.44 4.95 -6.92
C MET A 194 9.32 4.28 -6.12
N VAL A 195 8.26 5.05 -5.82
CA VAL A 195 7.16 4.58 -4.96
C VAL A 195 6.32 3.54 -5.68
N TYR A 196 5.97 3.79 -6.95
CA TYR A 196 5.06 2.94 -7.71
C TYR A 196 5.74 2.34 -8.94
N HIS A 197 5.40 1.09 -9.24
CA HIS A 197 5.83 0.44 -10.49
C HIS A 197 4.78 0.50 -11.61
N ASP A 198 3.63 1.08 -11.33
CA ASP A 198 2.56 1.42 -12.28
C ASP A 198 1.75 2.63 -11.75
N MET A 199 0.44 2.67 -11.92
CA MET A 199 -0.43 3.75 -11.46
C MET A 199 -0.73 3.70 -9.95
N HIS A 200 -0.64 2.54 -9.30
CA HIS A 200 -1.11 2.40 -7.92
C HIS A 200 -0.42 1.29 -7.10
N HIS A 201 0.36 0.43 -7.74
CA HIS A 201 1.08 -0.61 -7.01
C HIS A 201 2.45 -0.12 -6.56
N MET A 202 2.72 -0.23 -5.26
CA MET A 202 4.03 0.11 -4.70
C MET A 202 5.12 -0.82 -5.20
N THR A 203 6.32 -0.27 -5.38
CA THR A 203 7.51 -1.09 -5.63
C THR A 203 7.90 -1.88 -4.38
N HIS A 204 8.45 -3.07 -4.58
CA HIS A 204 9.00 -3.88 -3.49
C HIS A 204 10.06 -3.12 -2.67
N SER A 205 10.95 -2.38 -3.34
CA SER A 205 12.00 -1.58 -2.68
C SER A 205 11.41 -0.48 -1.79
N PHE A 206 10.31 0.13 -2.21
CA PHE A 206 9.67 1.15 -1.40
C PHE A 206 8.99 0.52 -0.16
N VAL A 207 8.29 -0.61 -0.31
CA VAL A 207 7.72 -1.34 0.82
C VAL A 207 8.80 -1.78 1.81
N GLN A 208 9.97 -2.21 1.31
CA GLN A 208 11.11 -2.52 2.18
C GLN A 208 11.57 -1.30 3.01
N SER A 209 11.55 -0.10 2.44
CA SER A 209 11.90 1.13 3.16
C SER A 209 10.91 1.49 4.26
N LEU A 210 9.66 1.04 4.15
CA LEU A 210 8.60 1.24 5.16
C LEU A 210 8.66 0.23 6.33
N ILE A 211 9.49 -0.82 6.27
CA ILE A 211 9.51 -1.88 7.29
C ILE A 211 9.73 -1.33 8.72
N PRO A 212 10.60 -0.34 8.98
CA PRO A 212 10.76 0.19 10.34
C PRO A 212 9.46 0.80 10.90
N GLU A 213 8.74 1.60 10.11
CA GLU A 213 7.47 2.19 10.52
C GLU A 213 6.36 1.14 10.59
N PHE A 214 6.34 0.21 9.64
CA PHE A 214 5.43 -0.95 9.69
C PHE A 214 5.61 -1.74 10.99
N ALA A 215 6.85 -2.05 11.36
CA ALA A 215 7.15 -2.76 12.60
C ALA A 215 6.71 -1.98 13.83
N ARG A 216 6.90 -0.66 13.84
CA ARG A 216 6.46 0.20 14.94
C ARG A 216 4.94 0.14 15.14
N GLN A 217 4.16 0.34 14.07
CA GLN A 217 2.70 0.29 14.14
C GLN A 217 2.21 -1.12 14.46
N PHE A 218 2.72 -2.12 13.75
CA PHE A 218 2.34 -3.52 13.92
C PHE A 218 2.63 -4.02 15.35
N ASN A 219 3.81 -3.75 15.89
CA ASN A 219 4.17 -4.18 17.24
C ASN A 219 3.40 -3.40 18.32
N THR A 220 3.00 -2.15 18.05
CA THR A 220 2.10 -1.41 18.94
C THR A 220 0.74 -2.10 19.05
N ILE A 221 0.22 -2.62 17.94
CA ILE A 221 -1.06 -3.32 17.88
C ILE A 221 -0.96 -4.72 18.51
N THR A 222 0.04 -5.48 18.11
CA THR A 222 0.12 -6.92 18.43
C THR A 222 0.86 -7.22 19.73
N GLY A 223 1.77 -6.35 20.15
CA GLY A 223 2.70 -6.62 21.25
C GLY A 223 3.68 -7.77 20.97
N TRP A 224 3.89 -8.15 19.70
CA TRP A 224 4.69 -9.33 19.35
C TRP A 224 6.19 -9.05 19.27
N GLY A 225 6.58 -7.82 19.06
CA GLY A 225 7.96 -7.39 19.00
C GLY A 225 8.19 -6.04 19.70
N PRO A 226 9.42 -5.55 19.70
CA PRO A 226 9.75 -4.27 20.33
C PRO A 226 9.12 -3.10 19.56
N VAL A 227 8.55 -2.15 20.29
CA VAL A 227 8.09 -0.88 19.74
C VAL A 227 9.27 0.10 19.76
N THR A 228 9.84 0.37 18.59
CA THR A 228 10.93 1.35 18.45
C THR A 228 10.37 2.76 18.32
N LYS A 229 11.09 3.76 18.86
CA LYS A 229 10.73 5.16 18.64
C LYS A 229 10.95 5.53 17.16
N PRO A 230 10.14 6.44 16.58
CA PRO A 230 10.40 6.96 15.25
C PRO A 230 11.85 7.48 15.15
N GLY A 231 12.58 7.07 14.09
CA GLY A 231 13.97 7.49 13.88
C GLY A 231 15.05 6.69 14.63
N THR A 232 14.71 5.65 15.38
CA THR A 232 15.71 4.70 15.89
C THR A 232 15.94 3.63 14.81
N ASP A 233 17.13 3.67 14.19
CA ASP A 233 17.56 2.71 13.19
C ASP A 233 17.49 1.27 13.71
N LEU A 234 16.58 0.49 13.16
CA LEU A 234 16.69 -0.96 13.21
C LEU A 234 17.69 -1.38 12.12
N ASN A 235 18.98 -1.25 12.44
CA ASN A 235 20.12 -1.84 11.73
C ASN A 235 19.90 -2.04 10.22
N THR A 236 19.50 -0.99 9.52
CA THR A 236 19.59 -0.90 8.09
C THR A 236 21.00 -0.45 7.81
N THR A 237 21.88 -1.37 7.41
CA THR A 237 23.12 -0.97 6.73
C THR A 237 22.71 -0.01 5.62
N PRO A 238 23.20 1.24 5.62
CA PRO A 238 22.87 2.16 4.56
C PRO A 238 23.31 1.52 3.25
N TYR A 239 22.41 1.44 2.27
CA TYR A 239 22.81 1.12 0.90
C TYR A 239 23.79 2.20 0.47
N GLN A 240 25.10 1.89 0.52
CA GLN A 240 26.16 2.73 -0.03
C GLN A 240 26.19 2.56 -1.55
N GLY A 241 25.09 2.91 -2.21
CA GLY A 241 25.09 3.13 -3.63
C GLY A 241 25.75 4.48 -3.90
N THR A 242 26.97 4.48 -4.40
CA THR A 242 27.57 5.66 -5.03
C THR A 242 26.64 6.11 -6.16
N ALA A 243 25.94 7.22 -5.94
CA ALA A 243 25.17 7.87 -6.98
C ALA A 243 26.17 8.34 -8.06
N ILE A 244 26.21 7.63 -9.18
CA ILE A 244 26.87 8.11 -10.40
C ILE A 244 25.90 9.14 -10.99
N LEU A 245 26.07 10.41 -10.61
CA LEU A 245 25.43 11.51 -11.31
C LEU A 245 26.11 11.59 -12.69
N PRO A 246 25.35 11.56 -13.80
CA PRO A 246 25.93 11.84 -15.10
C PRO A 246 26.43 13.29 -15.09
N THR A 247 27.71 13.45 -15.30
CA THR A 247 28.31 14.77 -15.53
C THR A 247 27.71 15.39 -16.81
N PRO A 248 27.25 16.64 -16.78
CA PRO A 248 26.77 17.29 -17.99
C PRO A 248 27.90 17.39 -18.98
N SER A 249 27.72 16.79 -20.15
CA SER A 249 28.66 16.94 -21.27
C SER A 249 28.66 18.40 -21.72
N SER A 250 29.80 19.07 -21.55
CA SER A 250 30.03 20.39 -22.11
C SER A 250 30.09 20.26 -23.64
N SER A 251 29.02 20.66 -24.31
CA SER A 251 29.05 20.86 -25.75
C SER A 251 29.86 22.13 -26.06
N SER A 252 31.11 21.95 -26.51
CA SER A 252 31.88 23.02 -27.11
C SER A 252 31.29 23.37 -28.45
N SER A 253 30.65 24.54 -28.54
CA SER A 253 30.28 25.17 -29.82
C SER A 253 31.52 25.66 -30.52
N THR A 254 31.93 24.98 -31.58
CA THR A 254 32.91 25.50 -32.56
C THR A 254 32.18 26.43 -33.51
N GLU A 255 32.40 27.70 -33.33
CA GLU A 255 32.02 28.79 -34.22
C GLU A 255 32.85 28.70 -35.51
N SER A 256 32.22 28.28 -36.63
CA SER A 256 32.84 28.29 -37.97
C SER A 256 32.56 29.61 -38.65
N SER A 257 33.56 30.49 -38.61
CA SER A 257 33.66 31.69 -39.43
C SER A 257 33.73 31.32 -40.93
N ARG A 258 32.69 31.60 -41.71
CA ARG A 258 32.78 31.65 -43.18
C ARG A 258 32.98 33.07 -43.61
N ARG A 259 34.19 33.35 -44.09
CA ARG A 259 34.52 34.52 -44.90
C ARG A 259 34.00 34.30 -46.32
N SER A 260 33.49 35.42 -46.85
CA SER A 260 33.08 35.66 -48.24
C SER A 260 34.21 35.48 -49.28
N HIS A 261 33.85 34.95 -50.41
CA HIS A 261 34.21 35.45 -51.73
C HIS A 261 33.10 35.10 -52.71
#